data_1f48175ec9f90aefe1e0aa4682209673
#
_entry.id   1f48175ec9f90aefe1e0aa4682209673
#
_cell.length_a   1.000
_cell.length_b   1.000
_cell.length_c   1.000
_cell.angle_alpha   90.00
_cell.angle_beta   90.00
_cell.angle_gamma   90.00
#
_symmetry.space_group_name_H-M   'P 1'
#
loop_
_entity.id
_entity.type
_entity.pdbx_description
1 polymer ?
#
loop_
_entity_poly.entity_id
_entity_poly.type
_entity_poly.pdbx_seq_one_letter_code
_entity_poly.pdbx_strand_id
1 'polypeptide(L)'
;MSRLAELIEELCPDGVEYRLLGELGSFFGGLSGKTKSDFVEIEDARPFVTYREVYSLIEIDRCPQGRVLVLPHEKQLALCRGDVLFTGSSENADEVGLTAVVTTDFSEPVYLNSFSICLRWYDATFDSGYAKYLFTSSEVRRQIRRCASGVTRFNLSKKRLEGVSIPVPPLEVQREIARILDQFTTLEVELEAELEAELEARQAQFEHYRNHLLSYDSLAACGPVDMVELGSVVTLLDSRRIPLKKGDRVSGEYPYYGASGIVDYVDSYIFDEDLLLVSEDGANLKARTKPIAFSTSGRVWVNNHAHVLKVESSFYQKFLEEYLNSLDLEPYLVGSTQPKLNQSGLLSIPVPLPTEQALERSVLLLEKLKLFVTDFLAGLPDEIAARRAQYEHYRDRLLSFPEKVVSVSDAS
;
A
#
# COMPACT_ATOMS: atom_id res chain seq x y z
N MET A 1 -7.58 -4.54 37.76
CA MET A 1 -7.57 -5.47 36.61
C MET A 1 -8.33 -4.82 35.46
N SER A 2 -8.12 -5.21 34.18
CA SER A 2 -8.96 -4.69 33.12
C SER A 2 -10.35 -5.36 33.18
N ARG A 3 -11.40 -4.67 32.72
CA ARG A 3 -12.77 -5.23 32.68
C ARG A 3 -12.82 -6.59 31.97
N LEU A 4 -12.05 -6.76 30.89
CA LEU A 4 -11.97 -8.04 30.19
C LEU A 4 -11.39 -9.15 31.09
N ALA A 5 -10.34 -8.86 31.89
CA ALA A 5 -9.75 -9.84 32.79
C ALA A 5 -10.73 -10.26 33.87
N GLU A 6 -11.53 -9.34 34.42
CA GLU A 6 -12.59 -9.62 35.39
C GLU A 6 -13.68 -10.49 34.78
N LEU A 7 -14.14 -10.17 33.56
CA LEU A 7 -15.14 -10.97 32.85
C LEU A 7 -14.66 -12.40 32.54
N ILE A 8 -13.38 -12.55 32.12
CA ILE A 8 -12.81 -13.88 31.86
C ILE A 8 -12.69 -14.70 33.15
N GLU A 9 -12.26 -14.09 34.25
CA GLU A 9 -12.15 -14.75 35.55
C GLU A 9 -13.53 -15.19 36.10
N GLU A 10 -14.56 -14.37 35.89
CA GLU A 10 -15.93 -14.64 36.36
C GLU A 10 -16.66 -15.65 35.47
N LEU A 11 -16.61 -15.51 34.14
CA LEU A 11 -17.44 -16.24 33.19
C LEU A 11 -16.73 -17.41 32.51
N CYS A 12 -15.40 -17.44 32.51
CA CYS A 12 -14.58 -18.45 31.84
C CYS A 12 -13.43 -18.96 32.72
N PRO A 13 -13.62 -19.24 34.04
CA PRO A 13 -12.52 -19.61 34.94
C PRO A 13 -11.78 -20.89 34.49
N ASP A 14 -12.49 -21.81 33.85
CA ASP A 14 -11.97 -23.09 33.36
C ASP A 14 -11.66 -23.11 31.86
N GLY A 15 -11.61 -21.92 31.21
CA GLY A 15 -11.49 -21.78 29.78
C GLY A 15 -12.82 -21.71 29.04
N VAL A 16 -12.79 -21.84 27.70
CA VAL A 16 -13.99 -21.77 26.86
C VAL A 16 -14.16 -23.04 26.03
N GLU A 17 -15.42 -23.30 25.66
CA GLU A 17 -15.73 -24.39 24.74
C GLU A 17 -15.24 -24.06 23.33
N TYR A 18 -14.61 -25.03 22.68
CA TYR A 18 -14.30 -24.98 21.26
C TYR A 18 -15.29 -25.83 20.48
N ARG A 19 -15.93 -25.26 19.47
CA ARG A 19 -16.96 -25.94 18.69
C ARG A 19 -16.66 -25.85 17.19
N LEU A 20 -17.15 -26.84 16.45
CA LEU A 20 -17.02 -26.90 15.02
C LEU A 20 -18.03 -25.95 14.34
N LEU A 21 -17.60 -25.27 13.26
CA LEU A 21 -18.49 -24.37 12.52
C LEU A 21 -19.76 -25.07 12.01
N GLY A 22 -19.66 -26.35 11.62
CA GLY A 22 -20.84 -27.13 11.21
C GLY A 22 -21.87 -27.41 12.31
N GLU A 23 -21.46 -27.32 13.58
CA GLU A 23 -22.37 -27.43 14.75
C GLU A 23 -23.04 -26.08 15.07
N LEU A 24 -22.40 -24.98 14.68
CA LEU A 24 -22.80 -23.63 15.03
C LEU A 24 -23.63 -22.95 13.95
N GLY A 25 -23.53 -23.41 12.70
CA GLY A 25 -24.22 -22.77 11.60
C GLY A 25 -24.25 -23.61 10.32
N SER A 26 -24.89 -23.05 9.30
CA SER A 26 -25.01 -23.67 7.97
C SER A 26 -24.30 -22.87 6.90
N PHE A 27 -23.68 -23.58 5.92
CA PHE A 27 -22.97 -22.98 4.81
C PHE A 27 -23.81 -22.99 3.53
N PHE A 28 -23.94 -21.84 2.88
CA PHE A 28 -24.55 -21.73 1.55
C PHE A 28 -23.69 -20.91 0.58
N GLY A 29 -23.97 -21.03 -0.71
CA GLY A 29 -23.30 -20.21 -1.74
C GLY A 29 -24.06 -18.91 -1.95
N GLY A 30 -23.42 -17.94 -2.59
CA GLY A 30 -24.07 -16.74 -3.04
C GLY A 30 -25.03 -16.99 -4.23
N LEU A 31 -25.33 -15.94 -4.97
CA LEU A 31 -26.24 -15.93 -6.14
C LEU A 31 -26.00 -17.12 -7.08
N SER A 32 -27.04 -17.79 -7.46
CA SER A 32 -27.00 -18.92 -8.39
C SER A 32 -27.80 -18.61 -9.67
N GLY A 33 -27.37 -19.16 -10.82
CA GLY A 33 -28.07 -19.02 -12.09
C GLY A 33 -28.05 -17.61 -12.69
N LYS A 34 -27.20 -16.70 -12.19
CA LYS A 34 -27.05 -15.34 -12.71
C LYS A 34 -26.01 -15.26 -13.82
N THR A 35 -26.29 -14.44 -14.82
CA THR A 35 -25.43 -14.14 -15.97
C THR A 35 -24.99 -12.69 -15.92
N LYS A 36 -24.04 -12.30 -16.74
CA LYS A 36 -23.54 -10.91 -16.79
C LYS A 36 -24.64 -9.88 -17.06
N SER A 37 -25.70 -10.27 -17.78
CA SER A 37 -26.85 -9.41 -18.08
C SER A 37 -27.78 -9.14 -16.89
N ASP A 38 -27.67 -9.91 -15.80
CA ASP A 38 -28.47 -9.72 -14.60
C ASP A 38 -27.87 -8.66 -13.66
N PHE A 39 -26.59 -8.30 -13.88
CA PHE A 39 -25.90 -7.28 -13.09
C PHE A 39 -26.08 -5.90 -13.77
N VAL A 40 -27.14 -5.20 -13.38
CA VAL A 40 -27.60 -3.97 -14.02
C VAL A 40 -28.00 -2.91 -12.97
N GLU A 41 -27.78 -1.65 -13.29
CA GLU A 41 -28.18 -0.51 -12.45
C GLU A 41 -29.59 0.00 -12.85
N ILE A 42 -30.60 -0.75 -12.45
CA ILE A 42 -32.01 -0.38 -12.64
C ILE A 42 -32.74 -0.34 -11.28
N GLU A 43 -33.87 0.33 -11.21
CA GLU A 43 -34.63 0.57 -9.99
C GLU A 43 -35.07 -0.73 -9.27
N ASP A 44 -35.41 -1.76 -10.03
CA ASP A 44 -35.82 -3.07 -9.51
C ASP A 44 -34.65 -3.97 -9.09
N ALA A 45 -33.40 -3.58 -9.38
CA ALA A 45 -32.25 -4.38 -9.03
C ALA A 45 -31.94 -4.25 -7.52
N ARG A 46 -31.55 -5.37 -6.92
CA ARG A 46 -31.23 -5.50 -5.49
C ARG A 46 -29.73 -5.36 -5.25
N PRO A 47 -29.33 -4.82 -4.09
CA PRO A 47 -27.93 -4.74 -3.74
C PRO A 47 -27.33 -6.13 -3.53
N PHE A 48 -26.06 -6.28 -3.87
CA PHE A 48 -25.31 -7.48 -3.57
C PHE A 48 -23.86 -7.16 -3.18
N VAL A 49 -23.32 -7.93 -2.23
CA VAL A 49 -21.93 -7.89 -1.81
C VAL A 49 -21.07 -8.52 -2.90
N THR A 50 -20.15 -7.74 -3.45
CA THR A 50 -19.22 -8.18 -4.50
C THR A 50 -18.10 -9.04 -3.92
N TYR A 51 -17.41 -9.80 -4.79
CA TYR A 51 -16.21 -10.54 -4.38
C TYR A 51 -15.13 -9.61 -3.81
N ARG A 52 -14.96 -8.42 -4.40
CA ARG A 52 -13.98 -7.43 -3.98
C ARG A 52 -14.25 -6.93 -2.55
N GLU A 53 -15.51 -6.71 -2.18
CA GLU A 53 -15.86 -6.29 -0.83
C GLU A 53 -15.53 -7.39 0.19
N VAL A 54 -15.88 -8.66 -0.08
CA VAL A 54 -15.51 -9.79 0.79
C VAL A 54 -13.99 -9.95 0.90
N TYR A 55 -13.25 -9.64 -0.18
CA TYR A 55 -11.80 -9.73 -0.23
C TYR A 55 -11.10 -8.61 0.55
N SER A 56 -11.60 -7.38 0.46
CA SER A 56 -10.91 -6.18 0.95
C SER A 56 -11.40 -5.64 2.29
N LEU A 57 -12.60 -6.07 2.75
CA LEU A 57 -13.20 -5.60 3.99
C LEU A 57 -13.25 -6.74 5.02
N ILE A 58 -13.19 -6.39 6.31
CA ILE A 58 -13.44 -7.34 7.40
C ILE A 58 -14.90 -7.34 7.84
N GLU A 59 -15.64 -6.31 7.45
CA GLU A 59 -17.07 -6.17 7.76
C GLU A 59 -17.86 -5.53 6.62
N ILE A 60 -19.15 -5.82 6.57
CA ILE A 60 -20.14 -5.17 5.72
C ILE A 60 -21.08 -4.41 6.65
N ASP A 61 -20.79 -3.13 6.83
CA ASP A 61 -21.46 -2.20 7.77
C ASP A 61 -22.51 -1.30 7.09
N ARG A 62 -22.58 -1.35 5.75
CA ARG A 62 -23.48 -0.53 4.94
C ARG A 62 -24.01 -1.30 3.75
N CYS A 63 -25.09 -0.75 3.12
CA CYS A 63 -25.66 -1.33 1.91
C CYS A 63 -24.65 -1.29 0.75
N PRO A 64 -24.36 -2.43 0.09
CA PRO A 64 -23.43 -2.48 -1.04
C PRO A 64 -23.96 -1.69 -2.25
N GLN A 65 -23.04 -1.23 -3.09
CA GLN A 65 -23.39 -0.47 -4.29
C GLN A 65 -23.68 -1.37 -5.50
N GLY A 66 -23.12 -2.58 -5.54
CA GLY A 66 -23.39 -3.53 -6.64
C GLY A 66 -24.88 -3.83 -6.75
N ARG A 67 -25.39 -3.94 -7.98
CA ARG A 67 -26.82 -4.21 -8.25
C ARG A 67 -26.99 -5.45 -9.09
N VAL A 68 -28.01 -6.26 -8.75
CA VAL A 68 -28.37 -7.49 -9.45
C VAL A 68 -29.89 -7.64 -9.54
N LEU A 69 -30.39 -8.01 -10.70
CA LEU A 69 -31.82 -8.31 -10.87
C LEU A 69 -32.12 -9.67 -10.25
N VAL A 70 -33.00 -9.71 -9.25
CA VAL A 70 -33.50 -10.92 -8.63
C VAL A 70 -35.02 -10.97 -8.81
N LEU A 71 -35.49 -11.99 -9.53
CA LEU A 71 -36.93 -12.15 -9.84
C LEU A 71 -37.66 -12.78 -8.64
N PRO A 72 -38.96 -12.47 -8.44
CA PRO A 72 -39.72 -12.94 -7.29
C PRO A 72 -39.83 -14.48 -7.13
N HIS A 73 -39.67 -15.23 -8.22
CA HIS A 73 -39.71 -16.70 -8.21
C HIS A 73 -38.37 -17.37 -7.94
N GLU A 74 -37.29 -16.59 -7.90
CA GLU A 74 -35.95 -17.11 -7.62
C GLU A 74 -35.75 -17.34 -6.12
N LYS A 75 -35.22 -18.51 -5.79
CA LYS A 75 -34.89 -18.87 -4.40
C LYS A 75 -33.45 -18.43 -4.06
N GLN A 76 -33.20 -17.12 -4.07
CA GLN A 76 -31.93 -16.57 -3.60
C GLN A 76 -31.99 -16.27 -2.10
N LEU A 77 -30.89 -16.52 -1.37
CA LEU A 77 -30.82 -16.25 0.07
C LEU A 77 -30.27 -14.84 0.30
N ALA A 78 -31.07 -13.99 0.94
CA ALA A 78 -30.62 -12.68 1.36
C ALA A 78 -29.73 -12.79 2.59
N LEU A 79 -28.75 -11.88 2.70
CA LEU A 79 -27.86 -11.76 3.83
C LEU A 79 -28.58 -11.18 5.06
N CYS A 80 -28.14 -11.60 6.23
CA CYS A 80 -28.61 -11.10 7.53
C CYS A 80 -27.40 -10.66 8.38
N ARG A 81 -27.64 -9.79 9.34
CA ARG A 81 -26.64 -9.44 10.34
C ARG A 81 -26.09 -10.69 11.03
N GLY A 82 -24.79 -10.76 11.21
CA GLY A 82 -24.07 -11.89 11.76
C GLY A 82 -23.57 -12.90 10.72
N ASP A 83 -24.05 -12.86 9.47
CA ASP A 83 -23.56 -13.74 8.42
C ASP A 83 -22.04 -13.52 8.21
N VAL A 84 -21.28 -14.62 8.11
CA VAL A 84 -19.84 -14.60 7.82
C VAL A 84 -19.65 -15.01 6.37
N LEU A 85 -19.04 -14.12 5.58
CA LEU A 85 -18.81 -14.27 4.15
C LEU A 85 -17.37 -14.69 3.91
N PHE A 86 -17.14 -15.64 3.00
CA PHE A 86 -15.81 -16.15 2.65
C PHE A 86 -15.57 -16.01 1.16
N THR A 87 -14.37 -15.58 0.75
CA THR A 87 -13.95 -15.71 -0.66
C THR A 87 -13.85 -17.19 -1.00
N GLY A 88 -14.66 -17.65 -1.96
CA GLY A 88 -14.78 -19.09 -2.30
C GLY A 88 -13.65 -19.63 -3.16
N SER A 89 -12.89 -18.74 -3.87
CA SER A 89 -11.75 -19.14 -4.69
C SER A 89 -10.76 -17.99 -4.87
N SER A 90 -9.46 -18.31 -5.00
CA SER A 90 -8.39 -17.35 -5.33
C SER A 90 -7.29 -18.04 -6.16
N GLU A 91 -6.50 -17.25 -6.87
CA GLU A 91 -5.27 -17.71 -7.52
C GLU A 91 -4.09 -17.76 -6.54
N ASN A 92 -4.23 -17.11 -5.38
CA ASN A 92 -3.26 -17.12 -4.30
C ASN A 92 -3.78 -17.94 -3.11
N ALA A 93 -2.96 -18.89 -2.62
CA ALA A 93 -3.29 -19.74 -1.48
C ALA A 93 -3.47 -18.95 -0.16
N ASP A 94 -2.80 -17.80 -0.02
CA ASP A 94 -2.92 -16.97 1.19
C ASP A 94 -4.20 -16.13 1.23
N GLU A 95 -4.80 -15.87 0.08
CA GLU A 95 -5.98 -15.04 -0.09
C GLU A 95 -7.30 -15.82 -0.12
N VAL A 96 -7.24 -17.14 -0.33
CA VAL A 96 -8.45 -17.98 -0.34
C VAL A 96 -9.09 -18.01 1.05
N GLY A 97 -10.42 -17.87 1.10
CA GLY A 97 -11.18 -17.88 2.34
C GLY A 97 -10.95 -16.63 3.21
N LEU A 98 -10.57 -15.47 2.63
CA LEU A 98 -10.67 -14.18 3.30
C LEU A 98 -12.14 -13.92 3.68
N THR A 99 -12.35 -13.24 4.80
CA THR A 99 -13.68 -13.15 5.41
C THR A 99 -14.11 -11.70 5.63
N ALA A 100 -15.42 -11.47 5.45
CA ALA A 100 -16.11 -10.27 5.91
C ALA A 100 -17.36 -10.69 6.68
N VAL A 101 -17.72 -9.95 7.74
CA VAL A 101 -18.92 -10.22 8.54
C VAL A 101 -19.95 -9.14 8.32
N VAL A 102 -21.22 -9.51 8.16
CA VAL A 102 -22.33 -8.56 8.07
C VAL A 102 -22.61 -8.01 9.47
N THR A 103 -22.31 -6.73 9.70
CA THR A 103 -22.44 -6.10 11.04
C THR A 103 -23.66 -5.18 11.16
N THR A 104 -24.39 -4.96 10.05
CA THR A 104 -25.58 -4.10 10.02
C THR A 104 -26.83 -4.84 9.57
N ASP A 105 -27.99 -4.30 9.88
CA ASP A 105 -29.27 -4.73 9.34
C ASP A 105 -29.58 -3.90 8.09
N PHE A 106 -29.93 -4.60 6.99
CA PHE A 106 -30.25 -3.95 5.74
C PHE A 106 -31.74 -3.58 5.64
N SER A 107 -32.05 -2.42 5.07
CA SER A 107 -33.41 -1.98 4.83
C SER A 107 -34.12 -2.71 3.68
N GLU A 108 -33.37 -3.37 2.80
CA GLU A 108 -33.84 -4.19 1.68
C GLU A 108 -33.00 -5.48 1.59
N PRO A 109 -33.51 -6.51 0.89
CA PRO A 109 -32.74 -7.75 0.70
C PRO A 109 -31.42 -7.51 -0.03
N VAL A 110 -30.31 -7.88 0.61
CA VAL A 110 -28.94 -7.84 0.07
C VAL A 110 -28.48 -9.26 -0.21
N TYR A 111 -27.85 -9.49 -1.34
CA TYR A 111 -27.39 -10.80 -1.77
C TYR A 111 -25.86 -10.92 -1.78
N LEU A 112 -25.34 -12.16 -1.82
CA LEU A 112 -23.92 -12.44 -1.93
C LEU A 112 -23.56 -12.81 -3.36
N ASN A 113 -22.41 -12.37 -3.87
CA ASN A 113 -21.92 -12.79 -5.17
C ASN A 113 -21.73 -14.31 -5.28
N SER A 114 -21.78 -14.87 -6.50
CA SER A 114 -21.73 -16.31 -6.76
C SER A 114 -20.40 -17.01 -6.46
N PHE A 115 -19.31 -16.26 -6.27
CA PHE A 115 -17.95 -16.79 -6.00
C PHE A 115 -17.61 -16.84 -4.52
N SER A 116 -18.56 -16.47 -3.66
CA SER A 116 -18.38 -16.44 -2.21
C SER A 116 -19.27 -17.44 -1.52
N ILE A 117 -18.91 -17.78 -0.28
CA ILE A 117 -19.62 -18.69 0.61
C ILE A 117 -20.08 -17.89 1.81
N CYS A 118 -21.27 -18.20 2.33
CA CYS A 118 -21.81 -17.62 3.55
C CYS A 118 -21.96 -18.71 4.62
N LEU A 119 -21.56 -18.41 5.85
CA LEU A 119 -21.92 -19.12 7.08
C LEU A 119 -22.99 -18.31 7.79
N ARG A 120 -24.13 -18.94 8.08
CA ARG A 120 -25.20 -18.38 8.91
C ARG A 120 -25.32 -19.17 10.18
N TRP A 121 -25.29 -18.46 11.31
CA TRP A 121 -25.44 -19.07 12.63
C TRP A 121 -26.84 -19.62 12.83
N TYR A 122 -26.95 -20.72 13.60
CA TYR A 122 -28.25 -21.30 13.98
C TYR A 122 -28.96 -20.46 15.04
N ASP A 123 -28.20 -19.76 15.87
CA ASP A 123 -28.70 -18.96 16.97
C ASP A 123 -27.83 -17.67 17.16
N ALA A 124 -28.13 -16.89 18.20
CA ALA A 124 -27.42 -15.66 18.52
C ALA A 124 -26.19 -15.90 19.42
N THR A 125 -25.47 -17.00 19.24
CA THR A 125 -24.28 -17.35 20.04
C THR A 125 -23.09 -16.40 19.76
N PHE A 126 -23.02 -15.80 18.57
CA PHE A 126 -21.93 -14.93 18.18
C PHE A 126 -22.36 -13.47 18.04
N ASP A 127 -21.59 -12.58 18.67
CA ASP A 127 -21.60 -11.15 18.38
C ASP A 127 -20.91 -10.87 17.04
N SER A 128 -21.55 -10.10 16.15
CA SER A 128 -20.99 -9.81 14.81
C SER A 128 -19.69 -9.01 14.86
N GLY A 129 -19.54 -8.12 15.85
CA GLY A 129 -18.30 -7.38 16.06
C GLY A 129 -17.14 -8.28 16.50
N TYR A 130 -17.40 -9.27 17.36
CA TYR A 130 -16.41 -10.28 17.73
C TYR A 130 -16.06 -11.19 16.56
N ALA A 131 -17.07 -11.66 15.82
CA ALA A 131 -16.88 -12.56 14.69
C ALA A 131 -15.95 -11.98 13.62
N LYS A 132 -16.05 -10.67 13.29
CA LYS A 132 -15.17 -10.03 12.29
C LYS A 132 -13.69 -10.16 12.64
N TYR A 133 -13.34 -10.07 13.92
CA TYR A 133 -11.96 -10.24 14.39
C TYR A 133 -11.56 -11.71 14.52
N LEU A 134 -12.46 -12.55 15.02
CA LEU A 134 -12.18 -13.99 15.19
C LEU A 134 -11.76 -14.63 13.87
N PHE A 135 -12.50 -14.37 12.79
CA PHE A 135 -12.22 -14.95 11.48
C PHE A 135 -10.97 -14.36 10.79
N THR A 136 -10.46 -13.24 11.26
CA THR A 136 -9.17 -12.67 10.81
C THR A 136 -7.99 -13.11 11.67
N SER A 137 -8.21 -13.77 12.82
CA SER A 137 -7.14 -14.26 13.69
C SER A 137 -6.27 -15.30 12.99
N SER A 138 -4.98 -15.33 13.29
CA SER A 138 -4.01 -16.21 12.64
C SER A 138 -4.37 -17.68 12.76
N GLU A 139 -4.89 -18.12 13.91
CA GLU A 139 -5.28 -19.52 14.14
C GLU A 139 -6.47 -19.93 13.26
N VAL A 140 -7.56 -19.14 13.26
CA VAL A 140 -8.76 -19.45 12.47
C VAL A 140 -8.44 -19.34 10.97
N ARG A 141 -7.69 -18.32 10.55
CA ARG A 141 -7.20 -18.18 9.16
C ARG A 141 -6.39 -19.38 8.71
N ARG A 142 -5.49 -19.89 9.55
CA ARG A 142 -4.70 -21.08 9.27
C ARG A 142 -5.57 -22.31 9.03
N GLN A 143 -6.63 -22.51 9.82
CA GLN A 143 -7.58 -23.60 9.65
C GLN A 143 -8.39 -23.43 8.35
N ILE A 144 -8.92 -22.23 8.08
CA ILE A 144 -9.68 -21.93 6.85
C ILE A 144 -8.84 -22.21 5.60
N ARG A 145 -7.58 -21.75 5.56
CA ARG A 145 -6.68 -21.99 4.41
C ARG A 145 -6.48 -23.48 4.13
N ARG A 146 -6.42 -24.33 5.14
CA ARG A 146 -6.35 -25.80 4.99
C ARG A 146 -7.63 -26.40 4.39
N CYS A 147 -8.74 -25.69 4.41
CA CYS A 147 -9.99 -26.12 3.80
C CYS A 147 -10.02 -25.89 2.28
N ALA A 148 -9.05 -25.18 1.72
CA ALA A 148 -8.92 -24.98 0.29
C ALA A 148 -8.16 -26.13 -0.39
N SER A 149 -8.39 -26.29 -1.69
CA SER A 149 -7.69 -27.23 -2.56
C SER A 149 -7.54 -26.68 -3.98
N GLY A 150 -6.47 -27.04 -4.65
CA GLY A 150 -6.14 -26.58 -6.01
C GLY A 150 -4.64 -26.37 -6.17
N VAL A 151 -4.20 -26.07 -7.40
CA VAL A 151 -2.78 -25.81 -7.74
C VAL A 151 -2.61 -24.40 -8.32
N THR A 152 -3.35 -24.09 -9.38
CA THR A 152 -3.35 -22.75 -10.02
C THR A 152 -4.50 -21.88 -9.56
N ARG A 153 -5.57 -22.50 -9.09
CA ARG A 153 -6.74 -21.85 -8.49
C ARG A 153 -7.18 -22.66 -7.28
N PHE A 154 -7.17 -22.01 -6.14
CA PHE A 154 -7.56 -22.59 -4.86
C PHE A 154 -9.06 -22.37 -4.66
N ASN A 155 -9.79 -23.47 -4.33
CA ASN A 155 -11.22 -23.42 -4.09
C ASN A 155 -11.51 -23.89 -2.67
N LEU A 156 -12.32 -23.11 -1.94
CA LEU A 156 -12.71 -23.39 -0.57
C LEU A 156 -13.83 -24.42 -0.53
N SER A 157 -13.72 -25.41 0.34
CA SER A 157 -14.71 -26.49 0.50
C SER A 157 -15.62 -26.20 1.69
N LYS A 158 -16.93 -26.05 1.46
CA LYS A 158 -17.95 -25.92 2.53
C LYS A 158 -17.88 -27.07 3.53
N LYS A 159 -17.77 -28.31 3.05
CA LYS A 159 -17.69 -29.50 3.90
C LYS A 159 -16.45 -29.51 4.81
N ARG A 160 -15.32 -28.97 4.33
CA ARG A 160 -14.11 -28.86 5.16
C ARG A 160 -14.24 -27.70 6.16
N LEU A 161 -14.92 -26.60 5.77
CA LEU A 161 -15.17 -25.48 6.66
C LEU A 161 -16.01 -25.88 7.88
N GLU A 162 -16.93 -26.84 7.73
CA GLU A 162 -17.69 -27.40 8.85
C GLU A 162 -16.79 -27.95 9.96
N GLY A 163 -15.60 -28.43 9.64
CA GLY A 163 -14.59 -28.95 10.55
C GLY A 163 -13.66 -27.94 11.18
N VAL A 164 -13.80 -26.64 10.90
CA VAL A 164 -13.01 -25.56 11.54
C VAL A 164 -13.50 -25.38 12.96
N SER A 165 -12.58 -25.43 13.94
CA SER A 165 -12.85 -25.29 15.36
C SER A 165 -12.57 -23.88 15.85
N ILE A 166 -13.54 -23.28 16.54
CA ILE A 166 -13.45 -21.90 17.05
C ILE A 166 -13.84 -21.81 18.52
N PRO A 167 -13.25 -20.88 19.29
CA PRO A 167 -13.66 -20.63 20.68
C PRO A 167 -15.02 -19.94 20.75
N VAL A 168 -15.83 -20.31 21.72
CA VAL A 168 -17.18 -19.78 21.97
C VAL A 168 -17.26 -19.18 23.37
N PRO A 169 -16.63 -18.02 23.64
CA PRO A 169 -16.77 -17.36 24.92
C PRO A 169 -18.18 -16.78 25.11
N PRO A 170 -18.61 -16.49 26.36
CA PRO A 170 -19.88 -15.81 26.62
C PRO A 170 -19.99 -14.46 25.89
N LEU A 171 -21.21 -14.03 25.54
CA LEU A 171 -21.47 -12.83 24.76
C LEU A 171 -20.89 -11.54 25.37
N GLU A 172 -20.86 -11.46 26.70
CA GLU A 172 -20.27 -10.33 27.43
C GLU A 172 -18.76 -10.22 27.15
N VAL A 173 -18.06 -11.35 27.15
CA VAL A 173 -16.61 -11.42 26.82
C VAL A 173 -16.39 -11.08 25.35
N GLN A 174 -17.23 -11.63 24.45
CA GLN A 174 -17.15 -11.34 23.02
C GLN A 174 -17.28 -9.84 22.72
N ARG A 175 -18.30 -9.18 23.31
CA ARG A 175 -18.56 -7.75 23.14
C ARG A 175 -17.42 -6.87 23.68
N GLU A 176 -16.86 -7.25 24.83
CA GLU A 176 -15.75 -6.49 25.41
C GLU A 176 -14.48 -6.63 24.56
N ILE A 177 -14.18 -7.81 24.01
CA ILE A 177 -13.09 -8.03 23.07
C ILE A 177 -13.31 -7.21 21.79
N ALA A 178 -14.52 -7.27 21.20
CA ALA A 178 -14.86 -6.47 20.02
C ALA A 178 -14.65 -4.98 20.27
N ARG A 179 -15.13 -4.45 21.40
CA ARG A 179 -14.98 -3.06 21.81
C ARG A 179 -13.51 -2.64 21.89
N ILE A 180 -12.66 -3.49 22.48
CA ILE A 180 -11.23 -3.23 22.60
C ILE A 180 -10.57 -3.21 21.21
N LEU A 181 -10.87 -4.20 20.36
CA LEU A 181 -10.30 -4.31 19.03
C LEU A 181 -10.79 -3.19 18.08
N ASP A 182 -12.06 -2.75 18.20
CA ASP A 182 -12.59 -1.60 17.48
C ASP A 182 -11.81 -0.31 17.84
N GLN A 183 -11.50 -0.11 19.13
CA GLN A 183 -10.68 1.02 19.56
C GLN A 183 -9.26 0.96 19.00
N PHE A 184 -8.64 -0.21 18.99
CA PHE A 184 -7.30 -0.38 18.40
C PHE A 184 -7.31 -0.09 16.90
N THR A 185 -8.29 -0.61 16.15
CA THR A 185 -8.43 -0.36 14.70
C THR A 185 -8.63 1.13 14.39
N THR A 186 -9.44 1.81 15.20
CA THR A 186 -9.64 3.27 15.05
C THR A 186 -8.34 4.02 15.26
N LEU A 187 -7.61 3.72 16.35
CA LEU A 187 -6.32 4.35 16.64
C LEU A 187 -5.24 4.06 15.58
N GLU A 188 -5.26 2.86 14.99
CA GLU A 188 -4.34 2.50 13.90
C GLU A 188 -4.60 3.38 12.66
N VAL A 189 -5.86 3.53 12.25
CA VAL A 189 -6.24 4.38 11.11
C VAL A 189 -5.91 5.86 11.37
N GLU A 190 -6.18 6.36 12.57
CA GLU A 190 -5.84 7.74 12.96
C GLU A 190 -4.32 7.97 12.91
N LEU A 191 -3.53 7.03 13.43
CA LEU A 191 -2.08 7.10 13.41
C LEU A 191 -1.51 7.06 11.99
N GLU A 192 -2.00 6.17 11.12
CA GLU A 192 -1.57 6.11 9.72
C GLU A 192 -1.85 7.45 9.01
N ALA A 193 -3.03 8.03 9.23
CA ALA A 193 -3.38 9.32 8.66
C ALA A 193 -2.50 10.48 9.19
N GLU A 194 -2.17 10.49 10.48
CA GLU A 194 -1.24 11.46 11.07
C GLU A 194 0.17 11.34 10.48
N LEU A 195 0.67 10.11 10.30
CA LEU A 195 1.97 9.85 9.72
C LEU A 195 2.05 10.26 8.25
N GLU A 196 1.00 10.00 7.46
CA GLU A 196 0.90 10.46 6.07
C GLU A 196 0.89 11.99 5.98
N ALA A 197 0.10 12.66 6.83
CA ALA A 197 0.04 14.13 6.88
C ALA A 197 1.39 14.75 7.30
N GLU A 198 2.08 14.16 8.28
CA GLU A 198 3.43 14.60 8.69
C GLU A 198 4.43 14.45 7.55
N LEU A 199 4.36 13.35 6.79
CA LEU A 199 5.19 13.10 5.62
C LEU A 199 5.01 14.19 4.57
N GLU A 200 3.75 14.50 4.20
CA GLU A 200 3.45 15.57 3.24
C GLU A 200 3.96 16.92 3.73
N ALA A 201 3.76 17.22 5.02
CA ALA A 201 4.23 18.46 5.62
C ALA A 201 5.77 18.58 5.58
N ARG A 202 6.50 17.48 5.83
CA ARG A 202 7.98 17.47 5.77
C ARG A 202 8.51 17.62 4.34
N GLN A 203 7.84 17.00 3.38
CA GLN A 203 8.18 17.17 1.96
C GLN A 203 7.96 18.62 1.50
N ALA A 204 6.82 19.19 1.82
CA ALA A 204 6.52 20.60 1.50
C ALA A 204 7.51 21.57 2.19
N GLN A 205 7.88 21.28 3.44
CA GLN A 205 8.88 22.06 4.17
C GLN A 205 10.25 21.99 3.49
N PHE A 206 10.68 20.79 3.08
CA PHE A 206 11.93 20.62 2.34
C PHE A 206 11.93 21.43 1.04
N GLU A 207 10.86 21.33 0.24
CA GLU A 207 10.73 22.08 -1.01
C GLU A 207 10.77 23.59 -0.78
N HIS A 208 10.11 24.08 0.25
CA HIS A 208 10.13 25.49 0.63
C HIS A 208 11.57 25.96 0.95
N TYR A 209 12.27 25.25 1.82
CA TYR A 209 13.65 25.62 2.18
C TYR A 209 14.63 25.44 1.02
N ARG A 210 14.48 24.39 0.22
CA ARG A 210 15.28 24.19 -1.01
C ARG A 210 15.11 25.39 -1.94
N ASN A 211 13.87 25.75 -2.28
CA ASN A 211 13.58 26.85 -3.19
C ASN A 211 14.08 28.19 -2.62
N HIS A 212 13.97 28.40 -1.32
CA HIS A 212 14.51 29.60 -0.66
C HIS A 212 16.04 29.66 -0.75
N LEU A 213 16.74 28.58 -0.41
CA LEU A 213 18.21 28.52 -0.43
C LEU A 213 18.77 28.66 -1.85
N LEU A 214 18.06 28.20 -2.85
CA LEU A 214 18.43 28.26 -4.26
C LEU A 214 17.97 29.56 -4.95
N SER A 215 17.18 30.41 -4.28
CA SER A 215 16.68 31.66 -4.84
C SER A 215 17.83 32.64 -5.07
N TYR A 216 17.69 33.48 -6.14
CA TYR A 216 18.66 34.53 -6.44
C TYR A 216 18.92 35.46 -5.23
N ASP A 217 17.87 35.87 -4.52
CA ASP A 217 17.95 36.77 -3.36
C ASP A 217 18.77 36.16 -2.22
N SER A 218 18.55 34.88 -1.90
CA SER A 218 19.32 34.19 -0.87
C SER A 218 20.79 34.01 -1.25
N LEU A 219 21.07 33.70 -2.49
CA LEU A 219 22.43 33.57 -3.00
C LEU A 219 23.15 34.94 -3.04
N ALA A 220 22.48 35.98 -3.54
CA ALA A 220 23.00 37.34 -3.61
C ALA A 220 23.25 37.98 -2.24
N ALA A 221 22.56 37.58 -1.21
CA ALA A 221 22.81 37.98 0.19
C ALA A 221 24.19 37.47 0.71
N CYS A 222 24.75 36.46 0.05
CA CYS A 222 26.04 35.85 0.43
C CYS A 222 27.20 36.30 -0.50
N GLY A 223 26.93 37.12 -1.52
CA GLY A 223 27.96 37.63 -2.45
C GLY A 223 27.39 37.84 -3.85
N PRO A 224 28.21 38.31 -4.80
CA PRO A 224 27.78 38.51 -6.20
C PRO A 224 27.35 37.18 -6.84
N VAL A 225 26.28 37.22 -7.64
CA VAL A 225 25.71 36.07 -8.35
C VAL A 225 25.49 36.49 -9.80
N ASP A 226 26.15 35.83 -10.74
CA ASP A 226 25.88 35.97 -12.14
C ASP A 226 24.87 34.95 -12.64
N MET A 227 23.96 35.35 -13.52
CA MET A 227 23.08 34.44 -14.23
C MET A 227 23.69 34.07 -15.56
N VAL A 228 23.98 32.80 -15.78
CA VAL A 228 24.65 32.31 -16.98
C VAL A 228 23.85 31.18 -17.62
N GLU A 229 24.04 30.92 -18.90
CA GLU A 229 23.45 29.72 -19.52
C GLU A 229 24.15 28.46 -19.02
N LEU A 230 23.39 27.40 -18.75
CA LEU A 230 23.92 26.12 -18.29
C LEU A 230 25.04 25.59 -19.18
N GLY A 231 24.90 25.79 -20.51
CA GLY A 231 25.91 25.38 -21.48
C GLY A 231 27.29 26.04 -21.32
N SER A 232 27.39 27.18 -20.61
CA SER A 232 28.68 27.86 -20.35
C SER A 232 29.45 27.27 -19.16
N VAL A 233 28.80 26.49 -18.29
CA VAL A 233 29.36 25.95 -17.03
C VAL A 233 29.42 24.44 -16.96
N VAL A 234 28.96 23.75 -18.02
CA VAL A 234 29.01 22.27 -18.11
C VAL A 234 29.61 21.82 -19.44
N THR A 235 30.16 20.61 -19.46
CA THR A 235 30.55 19.93 -20.70
C THR A 235 29.52 18.85 -21.02
N LEU A 236 28.87 18.94 -22.19
CA LEU A 236 27.89 17.95 -22.65
C LEU A 236 28.60 16.71 -23.24
N LEU A 237 28.34 15.53 -22.68
CA LEU A 237 28.95 14.28 -23.10
C LEU A 237 27.98 13.33 -23.81
N ASP A 238 26.86 13.80 -24.31
CA ASP A 238 25.79 13.03 -24.94
C ASP A 238 26.27 12.17 -26.13
N SER A 239 27.32 12.61 -26.83
CA SER A 239 27.90 11.85 -27.94
C SER A 239 28.53 10.52 -27.53
N ARG A 240 28.80 10.32 -26.24
CA ARG A 240 29.38 9.08 -25.67
C ARG A 240 28.31 8.08 -25.23
N ARG A 241 27.03 8.47 -25.21
CA ARG A 241 25.94 7.60 -24.81
C ARG A 241 25.71 6.46 -25.80
N ILE A 242 25.42 5.26 -25.29
CA ILE A 242 25.14 4.08 -26.11
C ILE A 242 23.86 3.42 -25.60
N PRO A 243 22.75 3.47 -26.36
CA PRO A 243 21.51 2.77 -25.98
C PRO A 243 21.65 1.26 -26.19
N LEU A 244 21.30 0.46 -25.18
CA LEU A 244 21.19 -0.99 -25.27
C LEU A 244 19.73 -1.42 -25.25
N LYS A 245 19.32 -2.26 -26.20
CA LYS A 245 18.00 -2.91 -26.16
C LYS A 245 17.95 -3.87 -24.98
N LYS A 246 16.75 -4.09 -24.42
CA LYS A 246 16.58 -4.95 -23.24
C LYS A 246 17.16 -6.37 -23.46
N GLY A 247 17.04 -6.92 -24.68
CA GLY A 247 17.57 -8.25 -25.01
C GLY A 247 19.08 -8.31 -25.20
N ASP A 248 19.74 -7.16 -25.38
CA ASP A 248 21.19 -7.09 -25.64
C ASP A 248 21.97 -6.75 -24.34
N ARG A 249 21.28 -6.55 -23.22
CA ARG A 249 21.91 -6.26 -21.93
C ARG A 249 22.36 -7.54 -21.27
N VAL A 250 23.66 -7.64 -21.01
CA VAL A 250 24.24 -8.71 -20.22
C VAL A 250 24.24 -8.26 -18.76
N SER A 251 23.62 -9.04 -17.88
CA SER A 251 23.52 -8.70 -16.45
C SER A 251 24.89 -8.62 -15.79
N GLY A 252 25.12 -7.61 -14.97
CA GLY A 252 26.39 -7.34 -14.31
C GLY A 252 26.27 -6.43 -13.09
N GLU A 253 27.36 -5.74 -12.73
CA GLU A 253 27.45 -4.89 -11.54
C GLU A 253 27.35 -3.38 -11.82
N TYR A 254 27.47 -2.96 -13.08
CA TYR A 254 27.49 -1.52 -13.41
C TYR A 254 26.09 -0.99 -13.65
N PRO A 255 25.70 0.13 -13.00
CA PRO A 255 24.36 0.70 -13.16
C PRO A 255 24.15 1.22 -14.58
N TYR A 256 22.99 0.87 -15.16
CA TYR A 256 22.53 1.32 -16.46
C TYR A 256 21.43 2.38 -16.25
N TYR A 257 21.75 3.63 -16.59
CA TYR A 257 20.87 4.77 -16.37
C TYR A 257 19.96 5.07 -17.56
N GLY A 258 18.71 5.42 -17.24
CA GLY A 258 17.70 5.96 -18.14
C GLY A 258 17.25 7.36 -17.71
N ALA A 259 16.10 7.81 -18.25
CA ALA A 259 15.52 9.14 -17.98
C ALA A 259 15.24 9.42 -16.48
N SER A 260 14.94 8.39 -15.69
CA SER A 260 14.48 8.56 -14.30
C SER A 260 15.33 7.77 -13.29
N GLY A 261 16.63 7.60 -13.58
CA GLY A 261 17.58 6.88 -12.74
C GLY A 261 17.98 5.52 -13.28
N ILE A 262 18.40 4.60 -12.38
CA ILE A 262 18.85 3.25 -12.73
C ILE A 262 17.67 2.43 -13.23
N VAL A 263 17.80 1.84 -14.42
CA VAL A 263 16.79 0.96 -15.02
C VAL A 263 17.23 -0.50 -15.11
N ASP A 264 18.55 -0.76 -15.00
CA ASP A 264 19.14 -2.10 -15.08
C ASP A 264 20.58 -2.09 -14.52
N TYR A 265 21.20 -3.28 -14.44
CA TYR A 265 22.62 -3.46 -14.17
C TYR A 265 23.26 -4.27 -15.28
N VAL A 266 24.41 -3.81 -15.82
CA VAL A 266 25.11 -4.39 -16.96
C VAL A 266 26.55 -4.79 -16.61
N ASP A 267 27.16 -5.62 -17.46
CA ASP A 267 28.49 -6.21 -17.26
C ASP A 267 29.65 -5.27 -17.65
N SER A 268 29.35 -4.12 -18.24
CA SER A 268 30.34 -3.16 -18.73
C SER A 268 29.89 -1.71 -18.48
N TYR A 269 30.80 -0.75 -18.64
CA TYR A 269 30.55 0.67 -18.43
C TYR A 269 31.13 1.51 -19.60
N ILE A 270 30.61 2.73 -19.77
CA ILE A 270 31.09 3.69 -20.79
C ILE A 270 31.59 5.00 -20.17
N PHE A 271 31.31 5.24 -18.88
CA PHE A 271 31.83 6.36 -18.10
C PHE A 271 32.47 5.85 -16.81
N ASP A 272 33.53 6.52 -16.36
CA ASP A 272 34.20 6.28 -15.07
C ASP A 272 34.62 7.66 -14.51
N GLU A 273 33.60 8.48 -14.17
CA GLU A 273 33.76 9.88 -13.73
C GLU A 273 32.49 10.35 -12.99
N ASP A 274 32.60 11.51 -12.32
CA ASP A 274 31.44 12.16 -11.68
C ASP A 274 30.62 12.90 -12.75
N LEU A 275 29.33 12.63 -12.81
CA LEU A 275 28.42 13.14 -13.84
C LEU A 275 27.11 13.63 -13.23
N LEU A 276 26.55 14.67 -13.83
CA LEU A 276 25.17 15.08 -13.62
C LEU A 276 24.34 14.57 -14.81
N LEU A 277 23.38 13.71 -14.53
CA LEU A 277 22.43 13.19 -15.51
C LEU A 277 21.13 13.99 -15.44
N VAL A 278 20.58 14.35 -16.60
CA VAL A 278 19.31 15.10 -16.69
C VAL A 278 18.37 14.39 -17.66
N SER A 279 17.13 14.15 -17.27
CA SER A 279 16.12 13.50 -18.11
C SER A 279 15.97 14.21 -19.45
N GLU A 280 16.11 13.47 -20.56
CA GLU A 280 15.93 14.01 -21.92
C GLU A 280 14.48 13.92 -22.37
N ASP A 281 13.75 12.85 -22.00
CA ASP A 281 12.37 12.60 -22.42
C ASP A 281 11.55 11.89 -21.35
N GLY A 282 10.25 11.82 -21.58
CA GLY A 282 9.32 11.06 -20.75
C GLY A 282 8.33 11.92 -19.95
N ALA A 283 7.27 11.27 -19.52
CA ALA A 283 6.17 11.91 -18.78
C ALA A 283 6.63 12.59 -17.47
N ASN A 284 7.73 12.10 -16.88
CA ASN A 284 8.26 12.63 -15.62
C ASN A 284 8.80 14.06 -15.74
N LEU A 285 9.16 14.54 -16.94
CA LEU A 285 9.54 15.94 -17.16
C LEU A 285 8.43 16.93 -16.76
N LYS A 286 7.15 16.51 -16.87
CA LYS A 286 5.97 17.27 -16.42
C LYS A 286 5.43 16.79 -15.08
N ALA A 287 5.34 15.48 -14.89
CA ALA A 287 4.73 14.90 -13.69
C ALA A 287 5.55 15.10 -12.40
N ARG A 288 6.87 15.23 -12.51
CA ARG A 288 7.79 15.48 -11.38
C ARG A 288 7.63 14.51 -10.20
N THR A 289 7.22 13.29 -10.47
CA THR A 289 7.09 12.22 -9.44
C THR A 289 8.45 11.66 -8.99
N LYS A 290 9.50 11.89 -9.83
CA LYS A 290 10.88 11.53 -9.52
C LYS A 290 11.79 12.71 -9.90
N PRO A 291 12.99 12.81 -9.30
CA PRO A 291 14.00 13.80 -9.75
C PRO A 291 14.26 13.67 -11.25
N ILE A 292 14.45 14.80 -11.92
CA ILE A 292 14.81 14.87 -13.35
C ILE A 292 16.31 15.07 -13.54
N ALA A 293 17.01 15.58 -12.53
CA ALA A 293 18.44 15.70 -12.48
C ALA A 293 18.98 14.88 -11.29
N PHE A 294 20.04 14.11 -11.50
CA PHE A 294 20.64 13.26 -10.49
C PHE A 294 22.13 13.03 -10.76
N SER A 295 22.94 13.10 -9.71
CA SER A 295 24.37 12.85 -9.78
C SER A 295 24.70 11.37 -9.78
N THR A 296 25.74 10.98 -10.48
CA THR A 296 26.33 9.65 -10.43
C THR A 296 27.84 9.76 -10.40
N SER A 297 28.52 8.74 -9.86
CA SER A 297 29.99 8.68 -9.77
C SER A 297 30.50 7.30 -10.14
N GLY A 298 31.75 7.24 -10.62
CA GLY A 298 32.42 6.01 -10.97
C GLY A 298 31.90 5.37 -12.26
N ARG A 299 31.86 4.03 -12.29
CA ARG A 299 31.61 3.25 -13.49
C ARG A 299 30.15 3.07 -13.78
N VAL A 300 29.66 3.71 -14.85
CA VAL A 300 28.24 3.71 -15.20
C VAL A 300 28.03 3.58 -16.71
N TRP A 301 26.84 3.11 -17.09
CA TRP A 301 26.36 3.14 -18.45
C TRP A 301 25.14 4.04 -18.56
N VAL A 302 25.10 4.94 -19.52
CA VAL A 302 23.99 5.87 -19.72
C VAL A 302 23.41 5.69 -21.12
N ASN A 303 22.08 5.58 -21.19
CA ASN A 303 21.36 5.49 -22.47
C ASN A 303 21.02 6.87 -23.04
N ASN A 304 20.28 6.89 -24.15
CA ASN A 304 19.91 8.13 -24.87
C ASN A 304 18.67 8.85 -24.26
N HIS A 305 18.14 8.41 -23.13
CA HIS A 305 17.01 9.04 -22.44
C HIS A 305 17.43 9.99 -21.31
N ALA A 306 18.72 10.11 -21.05
CA ALA A 306 19.29 11.08 -20.11
C ALA A 306 20.47 11.82 -20.77
N HIS A 307 20.50 13.14 -20.65
CA HIS A 307 21.66 13.95 -20.95
C HIS A 307 22.79 13.69 -19.96
N VAL A 308 24.02 13.76 -20.41
CA VAL A 308 25.21 13.52 -19.59
C VAL A 308 26.02 14.80 -19.53
N LEU A 309 26.09 15.41 -18.38
CA LEU A 309 26.80 16.66 -18.11
C LEU A 309 27.99 16.37 -17.18
N LYS A 310 29.14 16.90 -17.54
CA LYS A 310 30.30 16.98 -16.67
C LYS A 310 30.41 18.41 -16.12
N VAL A 311 30.52 18.47 -14.79
CA VAL A 311 30.71 19.72 -14.04
C VAL A 311 32.05 19.66 -13.33
N GLU A 312 32.87 20.72 -13.42
CA GLU A 312 34.22 20.72 -12.86
C GLU A 312 34.22 20.67 -11.31
N SER A 313 33.31 21.40 -10.67
CA SER A 313 33.16 21.46 -9.23
C SER A 313 32.08 20.46 -8.74
N SER A 314 32.43 19.58 -7.84
CA SER A 314 31.48 18.63 -7.19
C SER A 314 30.40 19.37 -6.40
N PHE A 315 30.72 20.49 -5.75
CA PHE A 315 29.71 21.32 -5.07
C PHE A 315 28.76 21.96 -6.08
N TYR A 316 29.28 22.48 -7.22
CA TYR A 316 28.43 23.07 -8.23
C TYR A 316 27.56 21.99 -8.94
N GLN A 317 28.07 20.79 -9.11
CA GLN A 317 27.28 19.68 -9.62
C GLN A 317 26.08 19.37 -8.71
N LYS A 318 26.30 19.26 -7.40
CA LYS A 318 25.22 19.05 -6.41
C LYS A 318 24.24 20.23 -6.37
N PHE A 319 24.74 21.45 -6.46
CA PHE A 319 23.90 22.64 -6.56
C PHE A 319 23.02 22.61 -7.81
N LEU A 320 23.59 22.31 -8.98
CA LEU A 320 22.85 22.20 -10.23
C LEU A 320 21.81 21.07 -10.20
N GLU A 321 22.12 19.94 -9.57
CA GLU A 321 21.16 18.85 -9.34
C GLU A 321 19.91 19.38 -8.63
N GLU A 322 20.07 20.03 -7.49
CA GLU A 322 18.94 20.55 -6.71
C GLU A 322 18.24 21.73 -7.41
N TYR A 323 19.00 22.60 -8.06
CA TYR A 323 18.47 23.74 -8.81
C TYR A 323 17.61 23.30 -9.99
N LEU A 324 18.08 22.38 -10.84
CA LEU A 324 17.32 21.85 -11.97
C LEU A 324 16.05 21.07 -11.50
N ASN A 325 16.15 20.38 -10.36
CA ASN A 325 14.99 19.72 -9.76
C ASN A 325 13.97 20.72 -9.18
N SER A 326 14.36 21.96 -8.87
CA SER A 326 13.44 23.00 -8.36
C SER A 326 12.77 23.82 -9.48
N LEU A 327 13.36 23.85 -10.70
CA LEU A 327 12.88 24.68 -11.80
C LEU A 327 11.62 24.12 -12.47
N ASP A 328 10.75 25.01 -12.91
CA ASP A 328 9.79 24.70 -13.97
C ASP A 328 10.49 24.64 -15.32
N LEU A 329 10.55 23.47 -15.93
CA LEU A 329 11.19 23.26 -17.23
C LEU A 329 10.22 23.41 -18.42
N GLU A 330 8.95 23.66 -18.22
CA GLU A 330 7.96 23.75 -19.30
C GLU A 330 8.39 24.70 -20.43
N PRO A 331 9.00 25.88 -20.16
CA PRO A 331 9.50 26.79 -21.20
C PRO A 331 10.60 26.22 -22.10
N TYR A 332 11.29 25.17 -21.64
CA TYR A 332 12.43 24.55 -22.34
C TYR A 332 12.07 23.23 -23.01
N LEU A 333 10.84 22.74 -22.79
CA LEU A 333 10.37 21.49 -23.35
C LEU A 333 9.82 21.66 -24.76
N VAL A 334 10.05 20.65 -25.60
CA VAL A 334 9.45 20.52 -26.92
C VAL A 334 8.53 19.30 -26.96
N GLY A 335 7.47 19.35 -27.80
CA GLY A 335 6.52 18.25 -27.97
C GLY A 335 5.38 18.28 -26.94
N SER A 336 4.14 18.14 -27.43
CA SER A 336 2.93 18.22 -26.61
C SER A 336 2.56 16.90 -25.95
N THR A 337 2.66 15.78 -26.68
CA THR A 337 2.23 14.44 -26.22
C THR A 337 3.35 13.69 -25.49
N GLN A 338 4.59 13.84 -25.97
CA GLN A 338 5.78 13.33 -25.30
C GLN A 338 6.74 14.49 -25.07
N PRO A 339 6.80 15.05 -23.87
CA PRO A 339 7.68 16.16 -23.57
C PRO A 339 9.12 15.71 -23.69
N LYS A 340 9.93 16.56 -24.33
CA LYS A 340 11.36 16.32 -24.53
C LYS A 340 12.15 17.58 -24.22
N LEU A 341 13.16 17.46 -23.39
CA LEU A 341 14.18 18.46 -23.14
C LEU A 341 15.33 18.16 -24.09
N ASN A 342 15.42 18.88 -25.20
CA ASN A 342 16.53 18.70 -26.14
C ASN A 342 17.79 19.42 -25.67
N GLN A 343 18.95 19.15 -26.32
CA GLN A 343 20.24 19.75 -25.96
C GLN A 343 20.19 21.29 -25.97
N SER A 344 19.58 21.89 -26.98
CA SER A 344 19.46 23.33 -27.06
C SER A 344 18.63 23.92 -25.92
N GLY A 345 17.48 23.31 -25.60
CA GLY A 345 16.64 23.71 -24.47
C GLY A 345 17.37 23.55 -23.13
N LEU A 346 18.04 22.41 -22.93
CA LEU A 346 18.83 22.17 -21.72
C LEU A 346 19.94 23.20 -21.53
N LEU A 347 20.78 23.42 -22.55
CA LEU A 347 21.95 24.29 -22.46
C LEU A 347 21.57 25.77 -22.34
N SER A 348 20.38 26.17 -22.76
CA SER A 348 19.88 27.56 -22.65
C SER A 348 19.25 27.88 -21.29
N ILE A 349 19.12 26.90 -20.37
CA ILE A 349 18.56 27.14 -19.03
C ILE A 349 19.46 28.13 -18.29
N PRO A 350 18.91 29.25 -17.78
CA PRO A 350 19.68 30.18 -16.96
C PRO A 350 19.90 29.58 -15.57
N VAL A 351 21.15 29.55 -15.15
CA VAL A 351 21.56 29.02 -13.85
C VAL A 351 22.37 30.05 -13.08
N PRO A 352 22.22 30.18 -11.76
CA PRO A 352 23.03 31.10 -10.97
C PRO A 352 24.44 30.55 -10.80
N LEU A 353 25.41 31.44 -10.90
CA LEU A 353 26.82 31.19 -10.61
C LEU A 353 27.23 32.02 -9.38
N PRO A 354 26.98 31.52 -8.17
CA PRO A 354 27.31 32.20 -6.91
C PRO A 354 28.80 32.08 -6.60
N THR A 355 29.26 32.86 -5.62
CA THR A 355 30.60 32.68 -5.06
C THR A 355 30.79 31.29 -4.48
N GLU A 356 32.03 30.79 -4.45
CA GLU A 356 32.36 29.47 -3.92
C GLU A 356 31.85 29.29 -2.45
N GLN A 357 32.01 30.33 -1.63
CA GLN A 357 31.53 30.31 -0.25
C GLN A 357 29.99 30.22 -0.14
N ALA A 358 29.23 30.92 -0.98
CA ALA A 358 27.79 30.88 -1.03
C ALA A 358 27.29 29.49 -1.51
N LEU A 359 27.96 28.95 -2.52
CA LEU A 359 27.74 27.63 -3.09
C LEU A 359 27.91 26.54 -2.04
N GLU A 360 29.08 26.48 -1.39
CA GLU A 360 29.36 25.45 -0.36
C GLU A 360 28.36 25.52 0.78
N ARG A 361 28.05 26.73 1.27
CA ARG A 361 27.04 26.91 2.32
C ARG A 361 25.67 26.37 1.93
N SER A 362 25.20 26.71 0.72
CA SER A 362 23.88 26.28 0.24
C SER A 362 23.81 24.76 0.08
N VAL A 363 24.83 24.16 -0.52
CA VAL A 363 24.90 22.70 -0.71
C VAL A 363 24.92 21.96 0.63
N LEU A 364 25.76 22.39 1.59
CA LEU A 364 25.85 21.75 2.90
C LEU A 364 24.52 21.84 3.70
N LEU A 365 23.80 22.98 3.58
CA LEU A 365 22.49 23.12 4.21
C LEU A 365 21.45 22.22 3.55
N LEU A 366 21.44 22.15 2.21
CA LEU A 366 20.53 21.28 1.45
C LEU A 366 20.78 19.79 1.76
N GLU A 367 22.05 19.36 1.83
CA GLU A 367 22.41 17.99 2.19
C GLU A 367 21.91 17.64 3.61
N LYS A 368 22.07 18.55 4.58
CA LYS A 368 21.54 18.33 5.94
C LYS A 368 20.02 18.22 5.98
N LEU A 369 19.31 19.10 5.24
CA LEU A 369 17.86 19.05 5.13
C LEU A 369 17.39 17.76 4.46
N LYS A 370 18.05 17.35 3.37
CA LYS A 370 17.76 16.13 2.64
C LYS A 370 17.95 14.89 3.52
N LEU A 371 19.05 14.82 4.26
CA LEU A 371 19.33 13.73 5.20
C LEU A 371 18.23 13.62 6.26
N PHE A 372 17.83 14.75 6.87
CA PHE A 372 16.77 14.77 7.88
C PHE A 372 15.44 14.24 7.35
N VAL A 373 15.04 14.64 6.13
CA VAL A 373 13.81 14.16 5.49
C VAL A 373 13.94 12.68 5.11
N THR A 374 15.10 12.27 4.58
CA THR A 374 15.33 10.88 4.14
C THR A 374 15.32 9.91 5.32
N ASP A 375 15.95 10.26 6.44
CA ASP A 375 15.94 9.43 7.65
C ASP A 375 14.52 9.24 8.20
N PHE A 376 13.71 10.30 8.17
CA PHE A 376 12.30 10.23 8.57
C PHE A 376 11.50 9.32 7.61
N LEU A 377 11.69 9.50 6.29
CA LEU A 377 11.04 8.71 5.25
C LEU A 377 11.41 7.22 5.30
N ALA A 378 12.66 6.90 5.62
CA ALA A 378 13.14 5.52 5.71
C ALA A 378 12.58 4.80 6.96
N GLY A 379 12.39 5.52 8.07
CA GLY A 379 11.89 4.94 9.32
C GLY A 379 10.38 4.69 9.33
N LEU A 380 9.60 5.44 8.55
CA LEU A 380 8.15 5.40 8.57
C LEU A 380 7.53 4.06 8.15
N PRO A 381 7.93 3.43 7.03
CA PRO A 381 7.42 2.11 6.66
C PRO A 381 7.70 1.04 7.69
N ASP A 382 8.88 1.07 8.31
CA ASP A 382 9.27 0.12 9.36
C ASP A 382 8.44 0.32 10.63
N GLU A 383 8.13 1.56 11.00
CA GLU A 383 7.26 1.85 12.14
C GLU A 383 5.83 1.38 11.89
N ILE A 384 5.25 1.63 10.73
CA ILE A 384 3.91 1.15 10.34
C ILE A 384 3.89 -0.38 10.38
N ALA A 385 4.89 -1.05 9.81
CA ALA A 385 4.99 -2.51 9.82
C ALA A 385 5.09 -3.08 11.24
N ALA A 386 5.90 -2.44 12.11
CA ALA A 386 6.04 -2.83 13.51
C ALA A 386 4.71 -2.67 14.29
N ARG A 387 3.98 -1.59 14.04
CA ARG A 387 2.66 -1.34 14.66
C ARG A 387 1.62 -2.37 14.22
N ARG A 388 1.55 -2.67 12.91
CA ARG A 388 0.68 -3.73 12.39
C ARG A 388 0.99 -5.10 12.99
N ALA A 389 2.26 -5.48 13.09
CA ALA A 389 2.67 -6.72 13.72
C ALA A 389 2.30 -6.76 15.23
N GLN A 390 2.43 -5.63 15.93
CA GLN A 390 2.02 -5.48 17.32
C GLN A 390 0.50 -5.64 17.48
N TYR A 391 -0.29 -5.00 16.61
CA TYR A 391 -1.75 -5.14 16.58
C TYR A 391 -2.17 -6.60 16.35
N GLU A 392 -1.61 -7.26 15.34
CA GLU A 392 -1.90 -8.67 15.05
C GLU A 392 -1.60 -9.57 16.24
N HIS A 393 -0.47 -9.34 16.91
CA HIS A 393 -0.11 -10.07 18.11
C HIS A 393 -1.14 -9.90 19.24
N TYR A 394 -1.56 -8.67 19.52
CA TYR A 394 -2.55 -8.40 20.58
C TYR A 394 -3.94 -8.92 20.20
N ARG A 395 -4.37 -8.75 18.95
CA ARG A 395 -5.61 -9.33 18.43
C ARG A 395 -5.64 -10.85 18.66
N ASP A 396 -4.62 -11.54 18.20
CA ASP A 396 -4.56 -13.01 18.32
C ASP A 396 -4.53 -13.47 19.77
N ARG A 397 -3.87 -12.71 20.64
CA ARG A 397 -3.85 -13.00 22.09
C ARG A 397 -5.23 -12.80 22.73
N LEU A 398 -5.98 -11.77 22.36
CA LEU A 398 -7.33 -11.49 22.87
C LEU A 398 -8.36 -12.53 22.37
N LEU A 399 -8.10 -13.17 21.24
CA LEU A 399 -8.96 -14.17 20.61
C LEU A 399 -8.54 -15.61 20.93
N SER A 400 -7.50 -15.80 21.75
CA SER A 400 -7.00 -17.10 22.16
C SER A 400 -7.44 -17.41 23.60
N PHE A 401 -8.06 -18.56 23.80
CA PHE A 401 -8.55 -19.01 25.09
C PHE A 401 -7.99 -20.41 25.41
N PRO A 402 -7.79 -20.74 26.70
CA PRO A 402 -7.66 -22.13 27.11
C PRO A 402 -8.95 -22.93 26.75
N GLU A 403 -8.77 -24.12 26.19
CA GLU A 403 -9.92 -25.03 25.96
C GLU A 403 -10.42 -25.60 27.28
N LYS A 404 -11.72 -25.52 27.49
CA LYS A 404 -12.36 -26.10 28.66
C LYS A 404 -12.23 -27.62 28.66
N VAL A 405 -11.53 -28.18 29.63
CA VAL A 405 -11.42 -29.64 29.81
C VAL A 405 -12.74 -30.19 30.34
N VAL A 406 -13.50 -30.86 29.47
CA VAL A 406 -14.69 -31.62 29.92
C VAL A 406 -14.20 -32.82 30.68
N SER A 407 -14.34 -32.80 32.02
CA SER A 407 -14.11 -33.98 32.84
C SER A 407 -15.19 -35.01 32.52
N VAL A 408 -14.80 -36.21 32.12
CA VAL A 408 -15.69 -37.36 31.72
C VAL A 408 -16.48 -37.93 32.95
N SER A 409 -16.84 -37.10 33.91
CA SER A 409 -17.56 -37.55 35.13
C SER A 409 -19.07 -37.36 35.11
N ASP A 410 -19.67 -36.75 34.08
CA ASP A 410 -21.11 -36.48 34.02
C ASP A 410 -21.90 -37.34 33.02
N ALA A 411 -21.36 -38.48 32.61
CA ALA A 411 -22.08 -39.49 31.85
C ALA A 411 -22.30 -40.74 32.72
N SER A 412 -23.23 -40.61 33.68
CA SER A 412 -23.75 -41.77 34.41
C SER A 412 -25.26 -41.64 34.58
#